data_10a9b443b99419182fcfee9e394044ec
#
_entry.id   10a9b443b99419182fcfee9e394044ec
#
_cell.length_a   1.000
_cell.length_b   1.000
_cell.length_c   1.000
_cell.angle_alpha   90.00
_cell.angle_beta   90.00
_cell.angle_gamma   90.00
#
_symmetry.space_group_name_H-M   'P 1'
#
loop_
_entity.id
_entity.type
_entity.pdbx_description
1 polymer ?
#
loop_
_entity_poly.entity_id
_entity_poly.type
_entity_poly.pdbx_seq_one_letter_code
_entity_poly.pdbx_strand_id
1 'polypeptide(L)'
;NNNDFNRQGIRTGLLTGDRSIDKDAELVIATTEILRNMIFSKDSKLKDTGLIILDEVHYLADKERGTTWEEILIHANKDIKFLSLSATINNKNEFLEWLVSLRGTTSLIHSSTRPIPLEISLVASSKSSRDLKIIKSTKDKKNKNIFKIEKKNSQFNKPNLREQALYLNSRNLLPVIFFYFSRERVESSARQLSNNFKLIENRDEIKDKFDEVFGDLTTEELTLLNLDEHMWMWSRGVG
;
A
#
# COMPACT_ATOMS: atom_id res chain seq x y z
N ASN A 1 10.17 -4.63 10.88
CA ASN A 1 11.60 -4.38 11.14
C ASN A 1 12.24 -5.63 11.73
N ASN A 2 13.20 -6.27 11.02
CA ASN A 2 13.97 -7.43 11.51
C ASN A 2 14.61 -7.15 12.90
N ASN A 3 14.94 -5.90 13.18
CA ASN A 3 15.60 -5.49 14.43
C ASN A 3 14.70 -5.65 15.67
N ASP A 4 13.41 -5.54 15.56
CA ASP A 4 12.51 -5.60 16.73
C ASP A 4 12.27 -7.04 17.19
N PHE A 5 12.17 -7.98 16.26
CA PHE A 5 12.05 -9.41 16.56
C PHE A 5 13.38 -10.00 17.04
N ASN A 6 14.50 -9.62 16.44
CA ASN A 6 15.82 -10.03 16.87
C ASN A 6 16.15 -9.58 18.31
N ARG A 7 15.63 -8.42 18.77
CA ARG A 7 15.74 -7.99 20.17
C ARG A 7 15.00 -8.88 21.16
N GLN A 8 14.00 -9.62 20.67
CA GLN A 8 13.24 -10.59 21.47
C GLN A 8 13.78 -12.02 21.34
N GLY A 9 14.90 -12.21 20.63
CA GLY A 9 15.53 -13.52 20.42
C GLY A 9 14.84 -14.40 19.39
N ILE A 10 13.88 -13.85 18.61
CA ILE A 10 13.18 -14.59 17.54
C ILE A 10 13.91 -14.35 16.23
N ARG A 11 14.43 -15.42 15.62
CA ARG A 11 15.06 -15.35 14.30
C ARG A 11 13.99 -15.14 13.24
N THR A 12 14.27 -14.21 12.31
CA THR A 12 13.35 -13.87 11.22
C THR A 12 13.99 -14.12 9.86
N GLY A 13 13.24 -14.77 8.97
CA GLY A 13 13.63 -15.04 7.60
C GLY A 13 12.77 -14.32 6.59
N LEU A 14 13.27 -14.18 5.35
CA LEU A 14 12.59 -13.57 4.23
C LEU A 14 12.70 -14.46 2.99
N LEU A 15 11.55 -14.78 2.38
CA LEU A 15 11.47 -15.53 1.12
C LEU A 15 10.66 -14.71 0.10
N THR A 16 11.34 -14.21 -0.93
CA THR A 16 10.74 -13.53 -2.08
C THR A 16 11.25 -14.19 -3.37
N GLY A 17 10.71 -13.81 -4.52
CA GLY A 17 11.14 -14.37 -5.81
C GLY A 17 12.63 -14.20 -6.09
N ASP A 18 13.22 -13.14 -5.56
CA ASP A 18 14.60 -12.69 -5.80
C ASP A 18 15.51 -12.82 -4.56
N ARG A 19 14.95 -13.05 -3.35
CA ARG A 19 15.71 -13.11 -2.11
C ARG A 19 15.33 -14.28 -1.23
N SER A 20 16.33 -14.91 -0.62
CA SER A 20 16.17 -15.96 0.40
C SER A 20 17.16 -15.68 1.54
N ILE A 21 16.62 -15.29 2.70
CA ILE A 21 17.39 -14.97 3.91
C ILE A 21 16.85 -15.84 5.03
N ASP A 22 17.71 -16.55 5.74
CA ASP A 22 17.41 -17.43 6.88
C ASP A 22 16.06 -18.17 6.74
N LYS A 23 16.01 -19.00 5.72
CA LYS A 23 14.80 -19.77 5.39
C LYS A 23 14.36 -20.75 6.49
N ASP A 24 15.24 -21.03 7.47
CA ASP A 24 15.01 -21.93 8.60
C ASP A 24 14.75 -21.18 9.91
N ALA A 25 14.42 -19.88 9.81
CA ALA A 25 14.03 -19.05 10.94
C ALA A 25 12.67 -19.48 11.52
N GLU A 26 12.45 -19.13 12.78
CA GLU A 26 11.19 -19.41 13.50
C GLU A 26 10.01 -18.62 12.93
N LEU A 27 10.28 -17.40 12.45
CA LEU A 27 9.33 -16.56 11.74
C LEU A 27 9.84 -16.29 10.33
N VAL A 28 9.13 -16.78 9.32
CA VAL A 28 9.46 -16.55 7.92
C VAL A 28 8.40 -15.65 7.27
N ILE A 29 8.84 -14.55 6.70
CA ILE A 29 8.00 -13.67 5.88
C ILE A 29 8.20 -14.11 4.42
N ALA A 30 7.10 -14.42 3.75
CA ALA A 30 7.14 -14.89 2.36
C ALA A 30 6.05 -14.21 1.53
N THR A 31 6.25 -14.14 0.21
CA THR A 31 5.16 -13.79 -0.70
C THR A 31 4.16 -14.94 -0.76
N THR A 32 2.91 -14.64 -1.08
CA THR A 32 1.83 -15.63 -1.18
C THR A 32 2.12 -16.69 -2.23
N GLU A 33 2.76 -16.31 -3.33
CA GLU A 33 3.14 -17.22 -4.42
C GLU A 33 4.17 -18.25 -3.95
N ILE A 34 5.13 -17.83 -3.12
CA ILE A 34 6.11 -18.78 -2.55
C ILE A 34 5.43 -19.75 -1.59
N LEU A 35 4.61 -19.27 -0.67
CA LEU A 35 3.86 -20.12 0.25
C LEU A 35 3.00 -21.13 -0.52
N ARG A 36 2.29 -20.71 -1.55
CA ARG A 36 1.53 -21.57 -2.44
C ARG A 36 2.43 -22.67 -3.05
N ASN A 37 3.58 -22.29 -3.60
CA ASN A 37 4.51 -23.25 -4.20
C ASN A 37 5.06 -24.25 -3.17
N MET A 38 5.35 -23.80 -1.94
CA MET A 38 5.76 -24.68 -0.83
C MET A 38 4.67 -25.71 -0.48
N ILE A 39 3.40 -25.30 -0.48
CA ILE A 39 2.26 -26.18 -0.23
C ILE A 39 2.15 -27.24 -1.32
N PHE A 40 2.21 -26.85 -2.59
CA PHE A 40 2.10 -27.77 -3.72
C PHE A 40 3.30 -28.72 -3.84
N SER A 41 4.50 -28.25 -3.55
CA SER A 41 5.71 -29.07 -3.51
C SER A 41 5.81 -29.95 -2.26
N LYS A 42 4.90 -29.80 -1.30
CA LYS A 42 4.94 -30.48 0.00
C LYS A 42 6.25 -30.24 0.73
N ASP A 43 6.71 -28.99 0.74
CA ASP A 43 7.95 -28.60 1.40
C ASP A 43 7.96 -29.10 2.85
N SER A 44 9.07 -29.72 3.25
CA SER A 44 9.21 -30.30 4.58
C SER A 44 9.06 -29.33 5.73
N LYS A 45 9.36 -28.05 5.50
CA LYS A 45 9.20 -26.98 6.49
C LYS A 45 7.76 -26.75 6.93
N LEU A 46 6.81 -27.01 6.04
CA LEU A 46 5.39 -26.89 6.38
C LEU A 46 4.93 -27.96 7.39
N LYS A 47 5.72 -29.01 7.61
CA LYS A 47 5.41 -30.04 8.63
C LYS A 47 5.53 -29.50 10.05
N ASP A 48 6.47 -28.57 10.25
CA ASP A 48 6.75 -27.95 11.56
C ASP A 48 6.09 -26.57 11.70
N THR A 49 5.34 -26.16 10.68
CA THR A 49 4.62 -24.88 10.69
C THR A 49 3.32 -24.99 11.49
N GLY A 50 3.24 -24.31 12.61
CA GLY A 50 2.04 -24.28 13.46
C GLY A 50 1.02 -23.21 13.08
N LEU A 51 1.46 -22.09 12.50
CA LEU A 51 0.61 -20.96 12.17
C LEU A 51 1.03 -20.31 10.85
N ILE A 52 0.05 -20.01 10.01
CA ILE A 52 0.20 -19.16 8.83
C ILE A 52 -0.63 -17.87 9.03
N ILE A 53 0.01 -16.73 8.86
CA ILE A 53 -0.66 -15.43 8.85
C ILE A 53 -0.80 -15.00 7.40
N LEU A 54 -2.04 -14.87 6.92
CA LEU A 54 -2.35 -14.34 5.60
C LEU A 54 -2.81 -12.89 5.73
N ASP A 55 -1.98 -11.99 5.23
CA ASP A 55 -2.35 -10.58 5.19
C ASP A 55 -3.14 -10.24 3.91
N GLU A 56 -3.94 -9.19 3.99
CA GLU A 56 -4.74 -8.67 2.87
C GLU A 56 -5.64 -9.73 2.18
N VAL A 57 -6.28 -10.59 2.98
CA VAL A 57 -7.12 -11.70 2.47
C VAL A 57 -8.27 -11.22 1.56
N HIS A 58 -8.61 -9.94 1.58
CA HIS A 58 -9.60 -9.39 0.66
C HIS A 58 -9.19 -9.50 -0.83
N TYR A 59 -7.91 -9.74 -1.14
CA TYR A 59 -7.47 -10.08 -2.50
C TYR A 59 -8.04 -11.39 -3.04
N LEU A 60 -8.67 -12.22 -2.22
CA LEU A 60 -9.49 -13.36 -2.70
C LEU A 60 -10.55 -12.93 -3.73
N ALA A 61 -11.07 -11.70 -3.64
CA ALA A 61 -12.01 -11.15 -4.60
C ALA A 61 -11.38 -10.63 -5.90
N ASP A 62 -10.04 -10.59 -5.97
CA ASP A 62 -9.31 -10.16 -7.16
C ASP A 62 -9.34 -11.25 -8.24
N LYS A 63 -9.68 -10.87 -9.48
CA LYS A 63 -9.87 -11.79 -10.60
C LYS A 63 -8.58 -12.47 -11.07
N GLU A 64 -7.45 -11.82 -10.89
CA GLU A 64 -6.15 -12.31 -11.40
C GLU A 64 -5.35 -12.99 -10.29
N ARG A 65 -5.40 -12.47 -9.06
CA ARG A 65 -4.55 -12.89 -7.96
C ARG A 65 -5.28 -13.71 -6.89
N GLY A 66 -6.61 -13.65 -6.83
CA GLY A 66 -7.42 -14.26 -5.77
C GLY A 66 -7.22 -15.76 -5.63
N THR A 67 -7.00 -16.45 -6.73
CA THR A 67 -6.76 -17.91 -6.77
C THR A 67 -5.59 -18.33 -5.89
N THR A 68 -4.54 -17.52 -5.75
CA THR A 68 -3.38 -17.85 -4.91
C THR A 68 -3.76 -17.99 -3.43
N TRP A 69 -4.55 -17.08 -2.88
CA TRP A 69 -5.05 -17.15 -1.50
C TRP A 69 -6.01 -18.33 -1.30
N GLU A 70 -6.88 -18.57 -2.28
CA GLU A 70 -7.83 -19.69 -2.27
C GLU A 70 -7.10 -21.02 -2.23
N GLU A 71 -6.13 -21.23 -3.11
CA GLU A 71 -5.31 -22.46 -3.17
C GLU A 71 -4.54 -22.70 -1.88
N ILE A 72 -3.98 -21.66 -1.27
CA ILE A 72 -3.31 -21.76 0.04
C ILE A 72 -4.29 -22.27 1.10
N LEU A 73 -5.47 -21.67 1.20
CA LEU A 73 -6.47 -22.04 2.20
C LEU A 73 -7.03 -23.44 2.00
N ILE A 74 -7.18 -23.89 0.76
CA ILE A 74 -7.70 -25.22 0.41
C ILE A 74 -6.66 -26.31 0.64
N HIS A 75 -5.42 -26.10 0.18
CA HIS A 75 -4.41 -27.15 0.06
C HIS A 75 -3.42 -27.24 1.22
N ALA A 76 -3.33 -26.23 2.07
CA ALA A 76 -2.48 -26.31 3.26
C ALA A 76 -2.93 -27.42 4.21
N ASN A 77 -1.96 -28.03 4.93
CA ASN A 77 -2.26 -29.06 5.91
C ASN A 77 -3.32 -28.57 6.92
N LYS A 78 -4.25 -29.46 7.26
CA LYS A 78 -5.37 -29.17 8.19
C LYS A 78 -4.90 -28.82 9.60
N ASP A 79 -3.74 -29.32 10.02
CA ASP A 79 -3.16 -29.09 11.34
C ASP A 79 -2.59 -27.66 11.48
N ILE A 80 -2.29 -26.99 10.37
CA ILE A 80 -1.80 -25.60 10.38
C ILE A 80 -2.94 -24.65 10.70
N LYS A 81 -2.77 -23.84 11.72
CA LYS A 81 -3.70 -22.77 12.06
C LYS A 81 -3.55 -21.58 11.11
N PHE A 82 -4.64 -20.86 10.87
CA PHE A 82 -4.63 -19.65 10.06
C PHE A 82 -5.08 -18.44 10.86
N LEU A 83 -4.36 -17.34 10.66
CA LEU A 83 -4.80 -15.99 11.03
C LEU A 83 -4.93 -15.16 9.73
N SER A 84 -6.16 -14.87 9.35
CA SER A 84 -6.46 -14.10 8.13
C SER A 84 -6.76 -12.66 8.49
N LEU A 85 -5.93 -11.73 7.99
CA LEU A 85 -6.07 -10.29 8.21
C LEU A 85 -6.67 -9.64 6.95
N SER A 86 -7.60 -8.73 7.15
CA SER A 86 -8.27 -8.04 6.06
C SER A 86 -8.73 -6.63 6.44
N ALA A 87 -8.68 -5.70 5.49
CA ALA A 87 -9.22 -4.35 5.71
C ALA A 87 -10.75 -4.36 5.75
N THR A 88 -11.40 -4.54 4.60
CA THR A 88 -12.88 -4.51 4.48
C THR A 88 -13.36 -5.60 3.53
N ILE A 89 -14.16 -6.52 4.04
CA ILE A 89 -14.88 -7.52 3.24
C ILE A 89 -16.38 -7.25 3.39
N ASN A 90 -17.07 -7.01 2.28
CA ASN A 90 -18.51 -6.72 2.29
C ASN A 90 -19.34 -7.93 2.67
N ASN A 91 -18.93 -9.14 2.25
CA ASN A 91 -19.60 -10.42 2.47
C ASN A 91 -18.90 -11.27 3.56
N LYS A 92 -18.47 -10.64 4.65
CA LYS A 92 -17.68 -11.29 5.72
C LYS A 92 -18.30 -12.55 6.31
N ASN A 93 -19.64 -12.64 6.38
CA ASN A 93 -20.34 -13.81 6.93
C ASN A 93 -20.25 -15.00 5.97
N GLU A 94 -20.48 -14.79 4.68
CA GLU A 94 -20.30 -15.83 3.64
C GLU A 94 -18.85 -16.33 3.61
N PHE A 95 -17.91 -15.41 3.72
CA PHE A 95 -16.49 -15.73 3.80
C PHE A 95 -16.15 -16.56 5.04
N LEU A 96 -16.73 -16.22 6.19
CA LEU A 96 -16.58 -17.00 7.42
C LEU A 96 -17.14 -18.42 7.26
N GLU A 97 -18.36 -18.56 6.72
CA GLU A 97 -19.00 -19.86 6.48
C GLU A 97 -18.14 -20.73 5.56
N TRP A 98 -17.59 -20.15 4.51
CA TRP A 98 -16.68 -20.83 3.61
C TRP A 98 -15.39 -21.30 4.34
N LEU A 99 -14.76 -20.44 5.16
CA LEU A 99 -13.60 -20.80 5.96
C LEU A 99 -13.91 -21.91 6.96
N VAL A 100 -15.06 -21.88 7.62
CA VAL A 100 -15.52 -22.93 8.52
C VAL A 100 -15.66 -24.26 7.79
N SER A 101 -16.21 -24.24 6.58
CA SER A 101 -16.35 -25.45 5.76
C SER A 101 -15.01 -26.05 5.34
N LEU A 102 -14.00 -25.21 5.11
CA LEU A 102 -12.65 -25.64 4.68
C LEU A 102 -11.76 -26.04 5.83
N ARG A 103 -11.74 -25.26 6.90
CA ARG A 103 -10.71 -25.32 7.95
C ARG A 103 -11.26 -25.72 9.33
N GLY A 104 -12.59 -25.89 9.46
CA GLY A 104 -13.24 -26.17 10.73
C GLY A 104 -13.50 -24.91 11.54
N THR A 105 -13.51 -25.04 12.86
CA THR A 105 -13.86 -23.95 13.78
C THR A 105 -13.05 -22.69 13.52
N THR A 106 -13.72 -21.64 13.11
CA THR A 106 -13.14 -20.34 12.77
C THR A 106 -13.92 -19.22 13.47
N SER A 107 -13.22 -18.25 14.05
CA SER A 107 -13.81 -17.09 14.73
C SER A 107 -13.59 -15.83 13.94
N LEU A 108 -14.63 -15.00 13.80
CA LEU A 108 -14.56 -13.68 13.18
C LEU A 108 -14.39 -12.61 14.26
N ILE A 109 -13.29 -11.87 14.19
CA ILE A 109 -13.09 -10.67 14.99
C ILE A 109 -13.25 -9.46 14.06
N HIS A 110 -14.19 -8.58 14.36
CA HIS A 110 -14.51 -7.43 13.53
C HIS A 110 -14.68 -6.15 14.38
N SER A 111 -14.05 -5.07 13.90
CA SER A 111 -14.27 -3.72 14.41
C SER A 111 -14.68 -2.79 13.27
N SER A 112 -15.71 -1.99 13.48
CA SER A 112 -16.11 -0.92 12.56
C SER A 112 -15.46 0.43 12.90
N THR A 113 -14.79 0.51 14.04
CA THR A 113 -14.15 1.75 14.51
C THR A 113 -12.79 1.88 13.82
N ARG A 114 -12.61 2.95 13.08
CA ARG A 114 -11.30 3.30 12.52
C ARG A 114 -10.50 4.09 13.56
N PRO A 115 -9.25 3.70 13.88
CA PRO A 115 -8.39 4.50 14.77
C PRO A 115 -8.15 5.90 14.22
N ILE A 116 -7.98 6.02 12.90
CA ILE A 116 -7.83 7.29 12.18
C ILE A 116 -9.08 7.48 11.32
N PRO A 117 -9.86 8.55 11.55
CA PRO A 117 -11.03 8.85 10.72
C PRO A 117 -10.64 9.07 9.26
N LEU A 118 -11.46 8.58 8.34
CA LEU A 118 -11.32 8.81 6.91
C LEU A 118 -12.40 9.77 6.44
N GLU A 119 -11.99 10.94 5.98
CA GLU A 119 -12.88 11.89 5.28
C GLU A 119 -12.66 11.79 3.78
N ILE A 120 -13.73 11.60 3.03
CA ILE A 120 -13.69 11.58 1.57
C ILE A 120 -14.15 12.94 1.05
N SER A 121 -13.34 13.54 0.19
CA SER A 121 -13.64 14.82 -0.44
C SER A 121 -13.29 14.79 -1.92
N LEU A 122 -13.97 15.60 -2.71
CA LEU A 122 -13.69 15.83 -4.12
C LEU A 122 -13.03 17.20 -4.27
N VAL A 123 -11.92 17.28 -5.00
CA VAL A 123 -11.31 18.54 -5.40
C VAL A 123 -11.68 18.82 -6.84
N ALA A 124 -12.31 19.94 -7.09
CA ALA A 124 -12.73 20.36 -8.41
C ALA A 124 -12.36 21.83 -8.68
N SER A 125 -12.03 22.15 -9.94
CA SER A 125 -11.77 23.52 -10.40
C SER A 125 -13.01 24.10 -11.09
N SER A 126 -13.41 25.31 -10.72
CA SER A 126 -14.50 26.03 -11.42
C SER A 126 -14.05 26.46 -12.81
N LYS A 127 -14.90 26.30 -13.83
CA LYS A 127 -14.61 26.77 -15.19
C LYS A 127 -14.58 28.30 -15.30
N SER A 128 -15.36 28.99 -14.47
CA SER A 128 -15.50 30.45 -14.54
C SER A 128 -14.39 31.20 -13.79
N SER A 129 -14.04 30.73 -12.57
CA SER A 129 -13.07 31.44 -11.71
C SER A 129 -11.71 30.74 -11.63
N ARG A 130 -11.60 29.50 -12.14
CA ARG A 130 -10.44 28.59 -11.94
C ARG A 130 -10.13 28.30 -10.48
N ASP A 131 -10.98 28.72 -9.54
CA ASP A 131 -10.79 28.46 -8.12
C ASP A 131 -11.02 26.99 -7.81
N LEU A 132 -10.15 26.43 -6.98
CA LEU A 132 -10.31 25.07 -6.47
C LEU A 132 -11.25 25.07 -5.28
N LYS A 133 -12.11 24.08 -5.24
CA LYS A 133 -13.05 23.84 -4.13
C LYS A 133 -12.95 22.39 -3.66
N ILE A 134 -12.86 22.21 -2.33
CA ILE A 134 -13.06 20.91 -1.70
C ILE A 134 -14.56 20.74 -1.47
N ILE A 135 -15.10 19.69 -2.05
CA ILE A 135 -16.50 19.27 -1.85
C ILE A 135 -16.44 18.07 -0.92
N LYS A 136 -16.79 18.29 0.36
CA LYS A 136 -16.84 17.19 1.34
C LYS A 136 -18.00 16.26 1.01
N SER A 137 -17.71 14.94 1.01
CA SER A 137 -18.76 13.94 0.98
C SER A 137 -19.39 13.88 2.35
N THR A 138 -20.64 14.33 2.47
CA THR A 138 -21.41 14.09 3.69
C THR A 138 -21.68 12.59 3.82
N LYS A 139 -21.36 12.01 4.97
CA LYS A 139 -21.51 10.57 5.28
C LYS A 139 -22.95 10.04 5.14
N ASP A 140 -23.95 10.91 4.99
CA ASP A 140 -25.33 10.51 4.85
C ASP A 140 -25.71 10.29 3.39
N LYS A 141 -25.90 9.03 3.09
CA LYS A 141 -26.66 8.47 1.95
C LYS A 141 -26.07 8.69 0.57
N LYS A 142 -25.38 7.66 0.13
CA LYS A 142 -25.17 7.26 -1.27
C LYS A 142 -24.06 8.01 -2.01
N ASN A 143 -22.95 7.33 -2.20
CA ASN A 143 -21.91 7.59 -3.20
C ASN A 143 -22.44 8.01 -4.61
N LYS A 144 -23.74 7.87 -4.84
CA LYS A 144 -24.43 8.34 -6.06
C LYS A 144 -24.43 9.87 -6.24
N ASN A 145 -24.21 10.66 -5.18
CA ASN A 145 -24.24 12.11 -5.31
C ASN A 145 -22.91 12.71 -5.80
N ILE A 146 -21.77 12.08 -5.51
CA ILE A 146 -20.48 12.51 -6.06
C ILE A 146 -20.47 12.30 -7.58
N PHE A 147 -20.92 11.14 -8.05
CA PHE A 147 -21.05 10.84 -9.48
C PHE A 147 -22.15 11.65 -10.19
N LYS A 148 -23.18 12.12 -9.46
CA LYS A 148 -24.19 13.04 -10.02
C LYS A 148 -23.66 14.46 -10.22
N ILE A 149 -22.67 14.89 -9.42
CA ILE A 149 -21.98 16.19 -9.62
C ILE A 149 -21.20 16.14 -10.93
N GLU A 150 -20.53 15.03 -11.26
CA GLU A 150 -19.85 14.85 -12.55
C GLU A 150 -20.80 14.94 -13.76
N LYS A 151 -22.01 14.40 -13.64
CA LYS A 151 -23.00 14.40 -14.73
C LYS A 151 -23.82 15.68 -14.86
N LYS A 152 -24.01 16.45 -13.78
CA LYS A 152 -24.88 17.65 -13.79
C LYS A 152 -24.15 18.96 -14.01
N ASN A 153 -22.82 19.00 -13.85
CA ASN A 153 -22.09 20.27 -13.88
C ASN A 153 -20.98 20.28 -14.93
N SER A 154 -21.34 20.68 -16.14
CA SER A 154 -20.41 21.22 -17.14
C SER A 154 -19.57 22.41 -16.65
N GLN A 155 -19.74 22.84 -15.39
CA GLN A 155 -19.09 24.02 -14.78
C GLN A 155 -17.77 23.70 -14.08
N PHE A 156 -17.39 22.41 -13.88
CA PHE A 156 -16.17 22.02 -13.21
C PHE A 156 -15.20 21.31 -14.15
N ASN A 157 -13.93 21.58 -13.95
CA ASN A 157 -12.82 20.89 -14.60
C ASN A 157 -12.06 20.05 -13.58
N LYS A 158 -11.36 19.02 -14.09
CA LYS A 158 -10.36 18.31 -13.30
C LYS A 158 -9.15 19.22 -13.12
N PRO A 159 -8.75 19.57 -11.90
CA PRO A 159 -7.56 20.39 -11.67
C PRO A 159 -6.30 19.58 -12.04
N ASN A 160 -5.27 20.28 -12.52
CA ASN A 160 -3.98 19.67 -12.77
C ASN A 160 -3.23 19.36 -11.45
N LEU A 161 -2.19 18.56 -11.51
CA LEU A 161 -1.45 18.12 -10.34
C LEU A 161 -0.85 19.29 -9.54
N ARG A 162 -0.28 20.28 -10.24
CA ARG A 162 0.30 21.48 -9.62
C ARG A 162 -0.75 22.30 -8.87
N GLU A 163 -1.90 22.54 -9.48
CA GLU A 163 -3.01 23.26 -8.85
C GLU A 163 -3.49 22.54 -7.59
N GLN A 164 -3.59 21.22 -7.64
CA GLN A 164 -3.97 20.40 -6.48
C GLN A 164 -2.94 20.53 -5.36
N ALA A 165 -1.65 20.37 -5.66
CA ALA A 165 -0.58 20.45 -4.66
C ALA A 165 -0.53 21.83 -4.00
N LEU A 166 -0.59 22.92 -4.77
CA LEU A 166 -0.64 24.29 -4.26
C LEU A 166 -1.85 24.53 -3.36
N TYR A 167 -3.00 24.05 -3.78
CA TYR A 167 -4.23 24.22 -3.03
C TYR A 167 -4.20 23.45 -1.69
N LEU A 168 -3.69 22.22 -1.70
CA LEU A 168 -3.55 21.42 -0.47
C LEU A 168 -2.52 22.05 0.48
N ASN A 169 -1.40 22.58 -0.06
CA ASN A 169 -0.41 23.30 0.73
C ASN A 169 -1.03 24.56 1.38
N SER A 170 -1.77 25.36 0.62
CA SER A 170 -2.43 26.58 1.15
C SER A 170 -3.45 26.30 2.26
N ARG A 171 -3.88 25.05 2.40
CA ARG A 171 -4.81 24.57 3.43
C ARG A 171 -4.13 23.80 4.56
N ASN A 172 -2.80 23.74 4.59
CA ASN A 172 -2.01 22.94 5.54
C ASN A 172 -2.40 21.46 5.54
N LEU A 173 -2.65 20.91 4.35
CA LEU A 173 -3.02 19.49 4.13
C LEU A 173 -1.87 18.65 3.55
N LEU A 174 -0.64 19.08 3.75
CA LEU A 174 0.54 18.27 3.47
C LEU A 174 0.96 17.49 4.75
N PRO A 175 1.63 16.34 4.58
CA PRO A 175 1.98 15.67 3.33
C PRO A 175 0.79 15.06 2.61
N VAL A 176 0.89 14.87 1.28
CA VAL A 176 -0.14 14.26 0.43
C VAL A 176 0.47 13.19 -0.46
N ILE A 177 -0.28 12.11 -0.69
CA ILE A 177 0.11 11.04 -1.60
C ILE A 177 -0.81 11.07 -2.82
N PHE A 178 -0.22 11.21 -4.02
CA PHE A 178 -0.93 11.11 -5.28
C PHE A 178 -0.79 9.69 -5.84
N PHE A 179 -1.87 8.95 -5.94
CA PHE A 179 -1.87 7.58 -6.45
C PHE A 179 -2.10 7.53 -7.96
N TYR A 180 -1.24 6.78 -8.66
CA TYR A 180 -1.38 6.45 -10.08
C TYR A 180 -1.25 4.94 -10.28
N PHE A 181 -1.97 4.39 -11.26
CA PHE A 181 -1.92 2.96 -11.61
C PHE A 181 -0.77 2.60 -12.57
N SER A 182 0.06 3.56 -12.94
CA SER A 182 1.19 3.37 -13.87
C SER A 182 2.47 3.94 -13.25
N ARG A 183 3.53 3.16 -13.23
CA ARG A 183 4.87 3.59 -12.74
C ARG A 183 5.37 4.79 -13.54
N GLU A 184 5.27 4.73 -14.87
CA GLU A 184 5.65 5.83 -15.77
C GLU A 184 4.92 7.14 -15.41
N ARG A 185 3.60 7.06 -15.08
CA ARG A 185 2.86 8.24 -14.65
C ARG A 185 3.27 8.75 -13.28
N VAL A 186 3.67 7.89 -12.36
CA VAL A 186 4.22 8.31 -11.07
C VAL A 186 5.47 9.13 -11.30
N GLU A 187 6.44 8.59 -12.03
CA GLU A 187 7.72 9.26 -12.32
C GLU A 187 7.54 10.57 -13.08
N SER A 188 6.80 10.55 -14.19
CA SER A 188 6.55 11.76 -14.99
C SER A 188 5.82 12.85 -14.20
N SER A 189 4.88 12.47 -13.32
CA SER A 189 4.16 13.40 -12.45
C SER A 189 5.08 13.97 -11.37
N ALA A 190 5.95 13.16 -10.78
CA ALA A 190 6.93 13.61 -9.80
C ALA A 190 7.92 14.60 -10.42
N ARG A 191 8.47 14.31 -11.60
CA ARG A 191 9.31 15.24 -12.37
C ARG A 191 8.59 16.55 -12.71
N GLN A 192 7.36 16.45 -13.21
CA GLN A 192 6.56 17.65 -13.55
C GLN A 192 6.30 18.51 -12.31
N LEU A 193 5.99 17.91 -11.18
CA LEU A 193 5.74 18.62 -9.94
C LEU A 193 7.02 19.28 -9.44
N SER A 194 8.13 18.56 -9.41
CA SER A 194 9.45 19.06 -8.96
C SER A 194 9.96 20.21 -9.82
N ASN A 195 9.73 20.21 -11.14
CA ASN A 195 10.10 21.31 -12.02
C ASN A 195 9.39 22.62 -11.67
N ASN A 196 8.17 22.56 -11.17
CA ASN A 196 7.30 23.70 -10.97
C ASN A 196 7.07 24.05 -9.50
N PHE A 197 7.66 23.30 -8.57
CA PHE A 197 7.29 23.39 -7.18
C PHE A 197 8.50 23.23 -6.27
N LYS A 198 8.57 24.02 -5.22
CA LYS A 198 9.57 23.90 -4.17
C LYS A 198 8.86 24.07 -2.83
N LEU A 199 8.62 22.95 -2.14
CA LEU A 199 7.90 22.88 -0.87
C LEU A 199 8.81 22.96 0.35
N ILE A 200 10.09 22.62 0.20
CA ILE A 200 11.04 22.50 1.30
C ILE A 200 12.10 23.60 1.15
N GLU A 201 12.34 24.31 2.23
CA GLU A 201 13.40 25.33 2.31
C GLU A 201 14.72 24.72 2.77
N ASN A 202 14.69 23.65 3.55
CA ASN A 202 15.87 23.03 4.17
C ASN A 202 16.42 21.86 3.32
N ARG A 203 17.27 22.21 2.33
CA ARG A 203 17.91 21.20 1.46
C ARG A 203 19.03 20.45 2.16
N ASP A 204 19.66 21.06 3.15
CA ASP A 204 20.84 20.49 3.80
C ASP A 204 20.47 19.25 4.61
N GLU A 205 19.34 19.28 5.32
CA GLU A 205 18.83 18.12 6.07
C GLU A 205 18.53 16.90 5.16
N ILE A 206 18.01 17.15 3.95
CA ILE A 206 17.74 16.08 3.00
C ILE A 206 19.03 15.53 2.42
N LYS A 207 20.02 16.40 2.16
CA LYS A 207 21.33 15.99 1.71
C LYS A 207 22.05 15.15 2.76
N ASP A 208 22.04 15.57 4.02
CA ASP A 208 22.64 14.82 5.13
C ASP A 208 22.03 13.42 5.26
N LYS A 209 20.69 13.31 5.14
CA LYS A 209 20.01 12.02 5.14
C LYS A 209 20.29 11.16 3.91
N PHE A 210 20.45 11.79 2.75
CA PHE A 210 20.86 11.10 1.54
C PHE A 210 22.27 10.52 1.67
N ASP A 211 23.20 11.32 2.16
CA ASP A 211 24.59 10.91 2.39
C ASP A 211 24.66 9.82 3.48
N GLU A 212 23.84 9.89 4.53
CA GLU A 212 23.74 8.85 5.57
C GLU A 212 23.28 7.49 4.99
N VAL A 213 22.35 7.48 4.04
CA VAL A 213 21.75 6.25 3.50
C VAL A 213 22.53 5.71 2.30
N PHE A 214 23.06 6.57 1.47
CA PHE A 214 23.65 6.23 0.16
C PHE A 214 25.12 6.63 0.02
N GLY A 215 25.75 7.19 1.05
CA GLY A 215 27.12 7.69 1.01
C GLY A 215 28.17 6.61 0.74
N ASP A 216 27.85 5.33 0.99
CA ASP A 216 28.75 4.20 0.69
C ASP A 216 28.68 3.76 -0.79
N LEU A 217 27.75 4.30 -1.58
CA LEU A 217 27.62 3.95 -2.99
C LEU A 217 28.61 4.71 -3.86
N THR A 218 29.13 4.04 -4.87
CA THR A 218 29.97 4.65 -5.90
C THR A 218 29.16 5.56 -6.82
N THR A 219 29.82 6.47 -7.52
CA THR A 219 29.17 7.35 -8.50
C THR A 219 28.45 6.56 -9.62
N GLU A 220 29.01 5.40 -10.01
CA GLU A 220 28.40 4.52 -11.01
C GLU A 220 27.10 3.91 -10.47
N GLU A 221 27.08 3.45 -9.24
CA GLU A 221 25.89 2.90 -8.60
C GLU A 221 24.79 3.96 -8.38
N LEU A 222 25.16 5.17 -7.97
CA LEU A 222 24.23 6.30 -7.84
C LEU A 222 23.57 6.62 -9.20
N THR A 223 24.35 6.62 -10.27
CA THR A 223 23.87 6.87 -11.63
C THR A 223 22.97 5.72 -12.12
N LEU A 224 23.38 4.47 -11.90
CA LEU A 224 22.61 3.29 -12.29
C LEU A 224 21.22 3.24 -11.63
N LEU A 225 21.17 3.65 -10.37
CA LEU A 225 19.93 3.73 -9.57
C LEU A 225 19.16 5.04 -9.79
N ASN A 226 19.66 5.94 -10.64
CA ASN A 226 19.09 7.26 -10.92
C ASN A 226 18.85 8.11 -9.65
N LEU A 227 19.74 7.95 -8.63
CA LEU A 227 19.58 8.58 -7.33
C LEU A 227 19.81 10.10 -7.37
N ASP A 228 20.57 10.61 -8.32
CA ASP A 228 20.76 12.06 -8.53
C ASP A 228 19.42 12.76 -8.85
N GLU A 229 18.61 12.14 -9.72
CA GLU A 229 17.29 12.67 -10.04
C GLU A 229 16.34 12.59 -8.84
N HIS A 230 16.38 11.49 -8.09
CA HIS A 230 15.58 11.35 -6.87
C HIS A 230 15.99 12.37 -5.82
N MET A 231 17.28 12.56 -5.57
CA MET A 231 17.79 13.57 -4.65
C MET A 231 17.32 14.98 -5.05
N TRP A 232 17.34 15.30 -6.35
CA TRP A 232 16.82 16.56 -6.86
C TRP A 232 15.33 16.73 -6.59
N MET A 233 14.50 15.69 -6.78
CA MET A 233 13.06 15.73 -6.46
C MET A 233 12.82 15.86 -4.96
N TRP A 234 13.50 15.07 -4.14
CA TRP A 234 13.38 15.10 -2.67
C TRP A 234 13.78 16.47 -2.10
N SER A 235 14.84 17.07 -2.62
CA SER A 235 15.24 18.43 -2.23
C SER A 235 14.18 19.51 -2.53
N ARG A 236 13.14 19.16 -3.27
CA ARG A 236 12.00 20.03 -3.58
C ARG A 236 10.73 19.63 -2.84
N GLY A 237 10.80 18.58 -2.01
CA GLY A 237 9.68 18.07 -1.25
C GLY A 237 8.76 17.14 -2.04
N VAL A 238 9.28 16.49 -3.09
CA VAL A 238 8.59 15.49 -3.89
C VAL A 238 9.34 14.18 -3.79
N GLY A 239 8.67 13.12 -3.31
CA GLY A 239 9.23 11.78 -3.13
C GLY A 239 8.23 10.69 -3.44
#